data_f56dad72f5ef0df9725548f72fca2584
#
_entry.id   f56dad72f5ef0df9725548f72fca2584
#
_cell.length_a   1.000
_cell.length_b   1.000
_cell.length_c   1.000
_cell.angle_alpha   90.00
_cell.angle_beta   90.00
_cell.angle_gamma   90.00
#
_symmetry.space_group_name_H-M   'P 1'
#
loop_
_entity.id
_entity.type
_entity.pdbx_description
1 polymer ?
#
loop_
_entity_poly.entity_id
_entity_poly.type
_entity_poly.pdbx_seq_one_letter_code
_entity_poly.pdbx_strand_id
1 'polypeptide(L)'
;MAGSPYVPHAKKYRPEDFQRVAGEPSDPEPGTWGMQPDGTFLPPASTPSVPRDVFVDWPGQLDYRDPETYALNATAEAFYPIVVNTSHSWQCIYDWDDRRLMLHYGGGNHWKLYDITDPRDLKVVDEEQWGWDDPRPQFGATTVQYNEKLGKHIAIQASETPRYFLKGRVANKWTDDTVEGQLLEWEGLRGFRTFEMNGPSPRDWTLITEVSTDPNHGPDEIQEGNGVLDLPVYYGDKYLFVATAPDNTFTNQPYKTTLWAAGHAAYDVSDPANPELLSTWWVPGTRAGEEQDSEYLAGNDRWNNKTSWFGSRMGVFMPRSVESGYRYAYAAQGGQGFFVLDVSDPANIHHVGWCALPTSVAGTEGDNVDTTQVEETGYVYVSGYPMNTDCYEPAKEIYQIDVSDPTQPKVVRTLPRPLPPAEAAFTDWAQRRGSFGPKRSGYFTNTGTPHGGVIPYAFYAAGLQIFDVRDPEDPKVGAYFVPPMGLKDDDDLAAPVHGIFVEWDRNLIWLFANHGIYAVSTPLLGDPVVGLPGGSSDAN
;
A
#
# COMPACT_ATOMS: atom_id res chain seq x y z
N MET A 1 -22.11 10.66 -17.85
CA MET A 1 -20.93 10.37 -17.03
C MET A 1 -19.99 9.56 -17.91
N ALA A 2 -18.86 10.11 -18.30
CA ALA A 2 -17.83 9.33 -18.96
C ALA A 2 -17.36 8.28 -17.95
N GLY A 3 -17.51 7.00 -18.29
CA GLY A 3 -17.10 5.92 -17.42
C GLY A 3 -15.65 6.10 -17.03
N SER A 4 -15.35 5.91 -15.76
CA SER A 4 -13.98 5.84 -15.24
C SER A 4 -13.12 5.07 -16.25
N PRO A 5 -11.94 5.57 -16.63
CA PRO A 5 -10.98 4.79 -17.39
C PRO A 5 -10.53 3.54 -16.61
N TYR A 6 -11.02 3.38 -15.40
CA TYR A 6 -10.96 2.16 -14.61
C TYR A 6 -11.77 1.07 -15.30
N VAL A 7 -11.11 0.38 -16.20
CA VAL A 7 -11.62 -0.92 -16.62
C VAL A 7 -11.47 -1.86 -15.44
N PRO A 8 -12.55 -2.47 -14.97
CA PRO A 8 -12.50 -3.39 -13.84
C PRO A 8 -11.43 -4.44 -14.05
N HIS A 9 -10.57 -4.61 -13.07
CA HIS A 9 -9.56 -5.66 -13.11
C HIS A 9 -10.20 -7.04 -13.27
N ALA A 10 -11.38 -7.26 -12.68
CA ALA A 10 -12.16 -8.48 -12.79
C ALA A 10 -12.41 -8.96 -14.22
N LYS A 11 -12.51 -8.05 -15.19
CA LYS A 11 -12.68 -8.41 -16.61
C LYS A 11 -11.38 -8.67 -17.37
N LYS A 12 -10.22 -8.43 -16.76
CA LYS A 12 -8.92 -8.50 -17.44
C LYS A 12 -8.15 -9.78 -17.18
N TYR A 13 -8.42 -10.42 -16.06
CA TYR A 13 -7.72 -11.62 -15.62
C TYR A 13 -8.66 -12.81 -15.66
N ARG A 14 -8.82 -13.38 -16.85
CA ARG A 14 -9.56 -14.61 -17.01
C ARG A 14 -8.62 -15.80 -16.91
N PRO A 15 -9.10 -17.00 -16.61
CA PRO A 15 -8.27 -18.19 -16.61
C PRO A 15 -7.38 -18.33 -17.85
N GLU A 16 -7.90 -17.95 -19.02
CA GLU A 16 -7.13 -17.97 -20.28
C GLU A 16 -5.98 -16.96 -20.31
N ASP A 17 -6.05 -15.88 -19.55
CA ASP A 17 -4.95 -14.90 -19.46
C ASP A 17 -3.77 -15.45 -18.65
N PHE A 18 -4.04 -16.29 -17.66
CA PHE A 18 -3.01 -17.00 -16.92
C PHE A 18 -2.49 -18.22 -17.70
N GLN A 19 -3.33 -18.89 -18.46
CA GLN A 19 -2.90 -20.00 -19.32
C GLN A 19 -1.89 -19.56 -20.38
N ARG A 20 -1.91 -18.29 -20.81
CA ARG A 20 -0.88 -17.75 -21.74
C ARG A 20 0.48 -17.57 -21.10
N VAL A 21 0.51 -17.51 -19.77
CA VAL A 21 1.74 -17.47 -18.96
C VAL A 21 2.15 -18.88 -18.54
N ALA A 22 1.20 -19.81 -18.49
CA ALA A 22 1.46 -21.23 -18.27
C ALA A 22 2.30 -21.80 -19.44
N GLY A 23 3.32 -22.57 -19.14
CA GLY A 23 4.30 -23.05 -20.12
C GLY A 23 5.58 -22.21 -20.15
N GLU A 24 5.66 -21.13 -19.37
CA GLU A 24 6.91 -20.47 -19.06
C GLU A 24 7.76 -21.36 -18.14
N PRO A 25 9.10 -21.26 -18.18
CA PRO A 25 9.98 -22.10 -17.37
C PRO A 25 9.77 -22.01 -15.86
N SER A 26 9.06 -20.98 -15.42
CA SER A 26 8.75 -20.70 -14.02
C SER A 26 7.39 -21.22 -13.56
N ASP A 27 6.65 -21.94 -14.39
CA ASP A 27 5.36 -22.48 -13.98
C ASP A 27 5.55 -23.42 -12.78
N PRO A 28 4.80 -23.22 -11.70
CA PRO A 28 4.86 -24.10 -10.55
C PRO A 28 4.24 -25.45 -10.87
N GLU A 29 4.61 -26.44 -10.08
CA GLU A 29 4.00 -27.76 -10.12
C GLU A 29 2.49 -27.66 -9.89
N PRO A 30 1.67 -28.37 -10.68
CA PRO A 30 0.22 -28.41 -10.50
C PRO A 30 -0.18 -28.77 -9.08
N GLY A 31 -1.10 -28.00 -8.50
CA GLY A 31 -1.59 -28.22 -7.14
C GLY A 31 -0.79 -27.49 -6.05
N THR A 32 0.31 -26.84 -6.39
CA THR A 32 1.11 -26.09 -5.40
C THR A 32 0.59 -24.67 -5.19
N TRP A 33 -0.20 -24.12 -6.13
CA TRP A 33 -0.77 -22.78 -6.06
C TRP A 33 -1.84 -22.55 -7.15
N GLY A 34 -2.58 -21.47 -7.04
CA GLY A 34 -3.68 -20.96 -7.81
C GLY A 34 -4.08 -21.66 -9.12
N MET A 35 -3.59 -21.17 -10.23
CA MET A 35 -3.99 -21.64 -11.56
C MET A 35 -3.39 -23.00 -11.90
N GLN A 36 -4.23 -23.91 -12.36
CA GLN A 36 -3.81 -25.22 -12.84
C GLN A 36 -3.61 -25.19 -14.36
N PRO A 37 -2.85 -26.15 -14.94
CA PRO A 37 -2.65 -26.25 -16.39
C PRO A 37 -3.96 -26.39 -17.19
N ASP A 38 -5.02 -26.91 -16.58
CA ASP A 38 -6.35 -27.05 -17.19
C ASP A 38 -7.19 -25.76 -17.06
N GLY A 39 -6.60 -24.67 -16.53
CA GLY A 39 -7.28 -23.40 -16.33
C GLY A 39 -8.15 -23.31 -15.08
N THR A 40 -8.17 -24.35 -14.24
CA THR A 40 -8.89 -24.29 -12.97
C THR A 40 -8.04 -23.61 -11.90
N PHE A 41 -8.70 -22.93 -10.97
CA PHE A 41 -8.02 -22.31 -9.85
C PHE A 41 -8.03 -23.23 -8.64
N LEU A 42 -6.87 -23.46 -8.03
CA LEU A 42 -6.75 -24.12 -6.74
C LEU A 42 -6.13 -23.16 -5.73
N PRO A 43 -6.67 -23.08 -4.53
CA PRO A 43 -6.03 -22.31 -3.47
C PRO A 43 -4.67 -22.94 -3.10
N PRO A 44 -3.72 -22.13 -2.59
CA PRO A 44 -2.44 -22.65 -2.10
C PRO A 44 -2.62 -23.77 -1.08
N ALA A 45 -1.66 -24.67 -0.97
CA ALA A 45 -1.72 -25.79 -0.02
C ALA A 45 -1.83 -25.33 1.45
N SER A 46 -1.32 -24.15 1.78
CA SER A 46 -1.48 -23.51 3.10
C SER A 46 -2.86 -22.90 3.33
N THR A 47 -3.69 -22.83 2.29
CA THR A 47 -5.05 -22.30 2.38
C THR A 47 -5.97 -23.42 2.85
N PRO A 48 -6.86 -23.19 3.84
CA PRO A 48 -7.93 -24.13 4.14
C PRO A 48 -8.69 -24.48 2.87
N SER A 49 -9.10 -25.73 2.72
CA SER A 49 -9.71 -26.22 1.49
C SER A 49 -10.96 -25.41 1.15
N VAL A 50 -10.82 -24.50 0.22
CA VAL A 50 -11.96 -23.83 -0.43
C VAL A 50 -12.53 -24.82 -1.44
N PRO A 51 -13.86 -25.06 -1.49
CA PRO A 51 -14.44 -25.92 -2.49
C PRO A 51 -14.00 -25.52 -3.89
N ARG A 52 -13.48 -26.46 -4.65
CA ARG A 52 -12.91 -26.21 -5.97
C ARG A 52 -13.93 -25.63 -6.95
N ASP A 53 -15.18 -26.05 -6.82
CA ASP A 53 -16.31 -25.59 -7.61
C ASP A 53 -16.61 -24.09 -7.44
N VAL A 54 -16.17 -23.47 -6.34
CA VAL A 54 -16.25 -22.04 -6.13
C VAL A 54 -15.48 -21.24 -7.19
N PHE A 55 -14.45 -21.84 -7.78
CA PHE A 55 -13.59 -21.19 -8.76
C PHE A 55 -13.75 -21.71 -10.20
N VAL A 56 -14.59 -22.73 -10.41
CA VAL A 56 -14.69 -23.43 -11.70
C VAL A 56 -15.52 -22.65 -12.72
N ASP A 57 -16.57 -21.99 -12.30
CA ASP A 57 -17.47 -21.24 -13.20
C ASP A 57 -17.33 -19.73 -13.00
N TRP A 58 -16.13 -19.26 -13.17
CA TRP A 58 -15.82 -17.86 -13.16
C TRP A 58 -16.25 -17.18 -14.47
N PRO A 59 -16.90 -16.02 -14.44
CA PRO A 59 -17.35 -15.19 -13.32
C PRO A 59 -18.83 -15.39 -12.93
N GLY A 60 -19.49 -16.40 -13.45
CA GLY A 60 -20.96 -16.45 -13.44
C GLY A 60 -21.58 -16.99 -12.15
N GLN A 61 -20.91 -17.85 -11.40
CA GLN A 61 -21.55 -18.54 -10.25
C GLN A 61 -21.30 -17.87 -8.89
N LEU A 62 -20.37 -16.94 -8.81
CA LEU A 62 -20.01 -16.28 -7.56
C LEU A 62 -20.46 -14.83 -7.53
N ASP A 63 -21.64 -14.51 -7.99
CA ASP A 63 -22.23 -13.20 -7.70
C ASP A 63 -22.59 -13.14 -6.21
N TYR A 64 -21.55 -13.21 -5.38
CA TYR A 64 -21.64 -13.27 -3.95
C TYR A 64 -21.65 -11.86 -3.37
N ARG A 65 -22.82 -11.24 -3.36
CA ARG A 65 -23.06 -9.97 -2.68
C ARG A 65 -23.48 -10.26 -1.26
N ASP A 66 -22.50 -10.57 -0.43
CA ASP A 66 -22.76 -10.86 0.98
C ASP A 66 -23.19 -9.58 1.71
N PRO A 67 -24.46 -9.46 2.14
CA PRO A 67 -24.96 -8.32 2.85
C PRO A 67 -24.61 -8.34 4.34
N GLU A 68 -24.00 -9.40 4.82
CA GLU A 68 -23.75 -9.61 6.24
C GLU A 68 -22.51 -8.85 6.74
N THR A 69 -22.56 -8.47 7.99
CA THR A 69 -21.42 -7.96 8.73
C THR A 69 -20.93 -9.02 9.69
N TYR A 70 -19.62 -9.28 9.69
CA TYR A 70 -19.01 -10.20 10.65
C TYR A 70 -18.07 -9.44 11.58
N ALA A 71 -18.15 -9.70 12.87
CA ALA A 71 -17.29 -9.06 13.85
C ALA A 71 -16.91 -10.03 14.99
N LEU A 72 -15.66 -9.92 15.43
CA LEU A 72 -15.14 -10.56 16.62
C LEU A 72 -14.33 -9.53 17.40
N ASN A 73 -14.65 -9.28 18.64
CA ASN A 73 -13.95 -8.32 19.49
C ASN A 73 -13.72 -6.95 18.82
N ALA A 74 -14.65 -6.53 17.96
CA ALA A 74 -14.60 -5.27 17.25
C ALA A 74 -16.01 -4.70 17.09
N THR A 75 -16.11 -3.37 17.16
CA THR A 75 -17.38 -2.64 17.07
C THR A 75 -17.25 -1.48 16.11
N ALA A 76 -18.18 -1.33 15.18
CA ALA A 76 -18.30 -0.11 14.41
C ALA A 76 -18.93 0.98 15.28
N GLU A 77 -18.15 1.98 15.66
CA GLU A 77 -18.62 3.15 16.43
C GLU A 77 -19.43 4.10 15.54
N ALA A 78 -19.06 4.16 14.25
CA ALA A 78 -19.76 4.92 13.24
C ALA A 78 -19.56 4.36 11.83
N PHE A 79 -20.48 4.71 10.96
CA PHE A 79 -20.41 4.47 9.52
C PHE A 79 -20.82 5.74 8.78
N TYR A 80 -19.95 6.16 7.84
CA TYR A 80 -20.23 7.26 6.94
C TYR A 80 -20.27 6.76 5.50
N PRO A 81 -21.44 6.78 4.84
CA PRO A 81 -21.57 6.31 3.46
C PRO A 81 -20.87 7.28 2.50
N ILE A 82 -20.02 6.77 1.64
CA ILE A 82 -19.41 7.52 0.56
C ILE A 82 -19.62 6.80 -0.78
N VAL A 83 -19.76 7.58 -1.81
CA VAL A 83 -19.93 7.09 -3.18
C VAL A 83 -18.69 7.49 -3.97
N VAL A 84 -17.57 6.90 -3.63
CA VAL A 84 -16.31 7.15 -4.34
C VAL A 84 -15.71 5.80 -4.68
N ASN A 85 -15.19 5.66 -5.89
CA ASN A 85 -14.38 4.49 -6.21
C ASN A 85 -13.09 4.57 -5.39
N THR A 86 -13.04 3.80 -4.32
CA THR A 86 -11.99 3.84 -3.32
C THR A 86 -10.81 2.91 -3.65
N SER A 87 -10.81 2.29 -4.82
CA SER A 87 -9.79 1.30 -5.19
C SER A 87 -8.34 1.85 -5.22
N HIS A 88 -8.18 3.16 -5.10
CA HIS A 88 -6.89 3.84 -4.95
C HIS A 88 -7.05 5.11 -4.10
N SER A 89 -7.68 4.98 -2.96
CA SER A 89 -7.80 6.09 -2.03
C SER A 89 -6.69 6.05 -0.98
N TRP A 90 -6.25 7.22 -0.62
CA TRP A 90 -5.23 7.48 0.37
C TRP A 90 -5.82 8.38 1.44
N GLN A 91 -5.25 8.33 2.61
CA GLN A 91 -5.68 9.13 3.73
C GLN A 91 -4.47 9.69 4.46
N CYS A 92 -4.60 10.91 4.95
CA CYS A 92 -3.76 11.42 6.02
C CYS A 92 -4.64 12.08 7.09
N ILE A 93 -4.23 11.93 8.34
CA ILE A 93 -4.88 12.52 9.49
C ILE A 93 -3.89 13.48 10.14
N TYR A 94 -4.38 14.65 10.50
CA TYR A 94 -3.60 15.69 11.16
C TYR A 94 -4.49 16.54 12.07
N ASP A 95 -3.87 17.16 13.06
CA ASP A 95 -4.53 18.12 13.93
C ASP A 95 -4.40 19.52 13.34
N TRP A 96 -5.48 20.29 13.40
CA TRP A 96 -5.52 21.68 13.01
C TRP A 96 -6.38 22.46 14.01
N ASP A 97 -5.76 23.36 14.74
CA ASP A 97 -6.35 24.04 15.88
C ASP A 97 -6.92 23.04 16.92
N ASP A 98 -8.21 23.08 17.19
CA ASP A 98 -8.94 22.22 18.11
C ASP A 98 -9.64 21.04 17.41
N ARG A 99 -9.29 20.77 16.15
CA ARG A 99 -9.92 19.71 15.35
C ARG A 99 -8.92 18.68 14.90
N ARG A 100 -9.41 17.45 14.83
CA ARG A 100 -8.73 16.37 14.10
C ARG A 100 -9.38 16.20 12.74
N LEU A 101 -8.59 16.28 11.71
CA LEU A 101 -9.02 16.26 10.32
C LEU A 101 -8.49 15.04 9.58
N MET A 102 -9.31 14.51 8.70
CA MET A 102 -8.91 13.43 7.79
C MET A 102 -9.08 13.91 6.34
N LEU A 103 -7.98 13.98 5.63
CA LEU A 103 -7.97 14.20 4.20
C LEU A 103 -8.01 12.84 3.50
N HIS A 104 -9.10 12.60 2.80
CA HIS A 104 -9.31 11.41 1.97
C HIS A 104 -9.26 11.82 0.51
N TYR A 105 -8.43 11.15 -0.28
CA TYR A 105 -8.25 11.44 -1.69
C TYR A 105 -8.03 10.14 -2.48
N GLY A 106 -8.39 10.16 -3.76
CA GLY A 106 -8.28 8.96 -4.57
C GLY A 106 -8.47 9.23 -6.05
N GLY A 107 -7.98 8.29 -6.87
CA GLY A 107 -8.10 8.35 -8.31
C GLY A 107 -7.40 9.54 -8.98
N GLY A 108 -6.73 10.40 -8.22
CA GLY A 108 -6.01 11.57 -8.72
C GLY A 108 -6.87 12.79 -9.07
N ASN A 109 -8.19 12.69 -9.00
CA ASN A 109 -9.09 13.76 -9.45
C ASN A 109 -10.14 14.19 -8.42
N HIS A 110 -9.98 13.83 -7.16
CA HIS A 110 -10.83 14.31 -6.08
C HIS A 110 -10.14 14.22 -4.73
N TRP A 111 -10.61 15.03 -3.80
CA TRP A 111 -10.30 14.91 -2.39
C TRP A 111 -11.51 15.37 -1.56
N LYS A 112 -11.59 14.86 -0.32
CA LYS A 112 -12.55 15.28 0.70
C LYS A 112 -11.83 15.44 2.03
N LEU A 113 -12.13 16.53 2.71
CA LEU A 113 -11.65 16.83 4.05
C LEU A 113 -12.79 16.64 5.03
N TYR A 114 -12.58 15.77 6.01
CA TYR A 114 -13.52 15.50 7.06
C TYR A 114 -13.02 16.04 8.40
N ASP A 115 -13.91 16.63 9.19
CA ASP A 115 -13.71 16.79 10.63
C ASP A 115 -14.10 15.45 11.29
N ILE A 116 -13.14 14.83 11.95
CA ILE A 116 -13.28 13.56 12.67
C ILE A 116 -13.02 13.72 14.17
N THR A 117 -13.09 14.95 14.68
CA THR A 117 -12.91 15.25 16.11
C THR A 117 -13.87 14.44 16.97
N ASP A 118 -15.14 14.37 16.58
CA ASP A 118 -16.06 13.34 17.08
C ASP A 118 -16.10 12.18 16.06
N PRO A 119 -15.53 11.02 16.37
CA PRO A 119 -15.49 9.90 15.43
C PRO A 119 -16.87 9.31 15.12
N ARG A 120 -17.90 9.69 15.88
CA ARG A 120 -19.29 9.27 15.68
C ARG A 120 -20.09 10.24 14.81
N ASP A 121 -19.54 11.41 14.50
CA ASP A 121 -20.21 12.48 13.74
C ASP A 121 -19.25 13.12 12.72
N LEU A 122 -18.84 12.33 11.71
CA LEU A 122 -18.02 12.83 10.62
C LEU A 122 -18.72 13.97 9.89
N LYS A 123 -18.02 15.07 9.71
CA LYS A 123 -18.51 16.24 8.96
C LYS A 123 -17.60 16.54 7.78
N VAL A 124 -18.18 16.68 6.61
CA VAL A 124 -17.43 17.20 5.45
C VAL A 124 -17.12 18.67 5.71
N VAL A 125 -15.85 19.02 5.74
CA VAL A 125 -15.35 20.39 5.91
C VAL A 125 -15.22 21.06 4.55
N ASP A 126 -14.62 20.34 3.60
CA ASP A 126 -14.41 20.81 2.23
C ASP A 126 -14.22 19.61 1.29
N GLU A 127 -14.48 19.83 0.00
CA GLU A 127 -14.30 18.79 -1.01
C GLU A 127 -14.08 19.38 -2.39
N GLU A 128 -13.38 18.66 -3.23
CA GLU A 128 -13.24 19.00 -4.64
C GLU A 128 -13.16 17.75 -5.50
N GLN A 129 -13.81 17.82 -6.65
CA GLN A 129 -13.71 16.80 -7.69
C GLN A 129 -13.66 17.49 -9.06
N TRP A 130 -12.81 17.01 -9.94
CA TRP A 130 -12.68 17.50 -11.30
C TRP A 130 -12.69 16.38 -12.32
N GLY A 131 -12.87 16.72 -13.59
CA GLY A 131 -12.87 15.76 -14.70
C GLY A 131 -11.48 15.16 -14.94
N TRP A 132 -11.43 14.00 -15.54
CA TRP A 132 -10.18 13.34 -15.95
C TRP A 132 -9.45 14.08 -17.09
N ASP A 133 -10.15 14.94 -17.80
CA ASP A 133 -9.66 15.82 -18.87
C ASP A 133 -9.25 17.20 -18.36
N ASP A 134 -9.35 17.43 -17.06
CA ASP A 134 -8.92 18.67 -16.43
C ASP A 134 -7.38 18.78 -16.50
N PRO A 135 -6.83 19.90 -16.97
CA PRO A 135 -5.38 20.06 -17.10
C PRO A 135 -4.64 20.21 -15.75
N ARG A 136 -5.37 20.32 -14.64
CA ARG A 136 -4.74 20.40 -13.33
C ARG A 136 -3.96 19.12 -13.01
N PRO A 137 -2.84 19.24 -12.26
CA PRO A 137 -2.14 18.09 -11.76
C PRO A 137 -3.05 17.17 -10.95
N GLN A 138 -2.84 15.86 -11.09
CA GLN A 138 -3.52 14.89 -10.25
C GLN A 138 -3.17 15.11 -8.78
N PHE A 139 -4.13 14.89 -7.89
CA PHE A 139 -3.89 14.89 -6.45
C PHE A 139 -3.25 13.55 -6.07
N GLY A 140 -1.93 13.58 -5.88
CA GLY A 140 -1.12 12.40 -5.57
C GLY A 140 -1.14 12.03 -4.09
N ALA A 141 -0.48 10.93 -3.77
CA ALA A 141 -0.31 10.49 -2.39
C ALA A 141 0.40 11.57 -1.58
N THR A 142 -0.18 11.94 -0.44
CA THR A 142 0.21 13.12 0.32
C THR A 142 0.43 12.77 1.78
N THR A 143 1.57 13.19 2.31
CA THR A 143 1.87 13.17 3.74
C THR A 143 1.78 14.59 4.28
N VAL A 144 1.06 14.76 5.38
CA VAL A 144 0.96 16.03 6.12
C VAL A 144 1.58 15.86 7.49
N GLN A 145 2.53 16.74 7.83
CA GLN A 145 3.18 16.74 9.13
C GLN A 145 3.39 18.17 9.64
N TYR A 146 3.29 18.34 10.95
CA TYR A 146 3.73 19.57 11.58
C TYR A 146 5.25 19.56 11.71
N ASN A 147 5.90 20.60 11.18
CA ASN A 147 7.33 20.76 11.27
C ASN A 147 7.64 21.72 12.43
N GLU A 148 8.15 21.16 13.53
CA GLU A 148 8.46 21.93 14.75
C GLU A 148 9.47 23.06 14.51
N LYS A 149 10.47 22.82 13.65
CA LYS A 149 11.52 23.81 13.37
C LYS A 149 10.99 25.00 12.57
N LEU A 150 10.03 24.74 11.68
CA LEU A 150 9.41 25.78 10.86
C LEU A 150 8.19 26.39 11.54
N GLY A 151 7.64 25.73 12.57
CA GLY A 151 6.44 26.17 13.28
C GLY A 151 5.17 26.12 12.42
N LYS A 152 5.10 25.20 11.46
CA LYS A 152 3.98 25.10 10.51
C LYS A 152 3.78 23.69 9.96
N HIS A 153 2.60 23.42 9.43
CA HIS A 153 2.34 22.20 8.69
C HIS A 153 2.93 22.27 7.28
N ILE A 154 3.58 21.18 6.89
CA ILE A 154 4.12 20.95 5.54
C ILE A 154 3.41 19.74 4.96
N ALA A 155 2.89 19.87 3.76
CA ALA A 155 2.39 18.76 2.98
C ALA A 155 3.40 18.40 1.88
N ILE A 156 3.68 17.13 1.72
CA ILE A 156 4.52 16.59 0.64
C ILE A 156 3.67 15.65 -0.18
N GLN A 157 3.51 15.98 -1.46
CA GLN A 157 2.64 15.26 -2.38
C GLN A 157 3.46 14.56 -3.46
N ALA A 158 3.28 13.27 -3.60
CA ALA A 158 3.87 12.48 -4.68
C ALA A 158 3.30 12.89 -6.04
N SER A 159 4.14 12.84 -7.05
CA SER A 159 3.74 12.95 -8.44
C SER A 159 4.36 11.77 -9.19
N GLU A 160 3.52 10.80 -9.48
CA GLU A 160 3.90 9.62 -10.24
C GLU A 160 3.52 9.77 -11.72
N THR A 161 4.27 9.12 -12.58
CA THR A 161 3.95 9.12 -14.00
C THR A 161 2.62 8.39 -14.26
N PRO A 162 1.87 8.76 -15.31
CA PRO A 162 0.74 7.97 -15.78
C PRO A 162 1.08 6.49 -16.01
N ARG A 163 2.35 6.19 -16.14
CA ARG A 163 2.90 4.85 -16.25
C ARG A 163 2.39 3.90 -15.17
N TYR A 164 2.33 4.34 -13.91
CA TYR A 164 1.75 3.53 -12.85
C TYR A 164 0.32 3.11 -13.18
N PHE A 165 -0.53 4.06 -13.54
CA PHE A 165 -1.90 3.79 -13.92
C PHE A 165 -2.03 2.96 -15.19
N LEU A 166 -1.18 3.20 -16.17
CA LEU A 166 -1.15 2.40 -17.38
C LEU A 166 -0.65 0.99 -17.08
N LYS A 167 0.43 0.84 -16.31
CA LYS A 167 0.97 -0.46 -15.91
C LYS A 167 -0.04 -1.28 -15.12
N GLY A 168 -0.57 -0.75 -14.05
CA GLY A 168 -1.52 -1.47 -13.22
C GLY A 168 -2.76 -1.96 -14.00
N ARG A 169 -3.14 -1.25 -15.07
CA ARG A 169 -4.33 -1.55 -15.87
C ARG A 169 -4.08 -2.46 -17.06
N VAL A 170 -2.87 -2.51 -17.54
CA VAL A 170 -2.50 -3.27 -18.74
C VAL A 170 -1.33 -4.22 -18.49
N ALA A 171 -1.10 -4.59 -17.26
CA ALA A 171 0.03 -5.41 -16.85
C ALA A 171 0.28 -6.63 -17.75
N ASN A 172 -0.76 -7.19 -18.34
CA ASN A 172 -0.66 -8.33 -19.24
C ASN A 172 -0.44 -7.97 -20.71
N LYS A 173 -0.39 -6.68 -21.06
CA LYS A 173 -0.31 -6.23 -22.47
C LYS A 173 0.90 -5.34 -22.76
N TRP A 174 1.88 -5.38 -21.92
CA TRP A 174 3.03 -4.49 -21.94
C TRP A 174 4.07 -4.75 -23.02
N THR A 175 3.79 -5.55 -23.96
CA THR A 175 4.63 -5.74 -25.13
C THR A 175 4.41 -4.68 -26.21
N ASP A 176 3.59 -3.67 -25.90
CA ASP A 176 3.24 -2.66 -26.89
C ASP A 176 4.16 -1.45 -26.76
N ASP A 177 5.05 -1.28 -27.74
CA ASP A 177 5.96 -0.15 -27.87
C ASP A 177 5.25 1.21 -27.84
N THR A 178 3.94 1.24 -28.17
CA THR A 178 3.12 2.45 -28.15
C THR A 178 2.92 3.03 -26.76
N VAL A 179 2.87 2.20 -25.72
CA VAL A 179 2.71 2.69 -24.35
C VAL A 179 4.01 3.32 -23.85
N GLU A 180 5.13 2.74 -24.21
CA GLU A 180 6.46 3.28 -23.86
C GLU A 180 6.68 4.65 -24.52
N GLY A 181 6.28 4.81 -25.80
CA GLY A 181 6.30 6.09 -26.49
C GLY A 181 5.45 7.16 -25.77
N GLN A 182 4.23 6.81 -25.36
CA GLN A 182 3.38 7.74 -24.62
C GLN A 182 3.97 8.20 -23.28
N LEU A 183 4.73 7.32 -22.61
CA LEU A 183 5.38 7.66 -21.34
C LEU A 183 6.60 8.56 -21.54
N LEU A 184 7.34 8.37 -22.62
CA LEU A 184 8.47 9.22 -22.96
C LEU A 184 8.03 10.64 -23.33
N GLU A 185 6.84 10.79 -23.90
CA GLU A 185 6.27 12.07 -24.32
C GLU A 185 5.50 12.82 -23.19
N TRP A 186 5.36 12.20 -22.00
CA TRP A 186 4.62 12.84 -20.93
C TRP A 186 5.45 13.91 -20.21
N GLU A 187 5.02 15.16 -20.32
CA GLU A 187 5.71 16.36 -19.83
C GLU A 187 5.38 16.71 -18.35
N GLY A 188 4.52 15.94 -17.68
CA GLY A 188 4.16 16.22 -16.29
C GLY A 188 5.30 15.95 -15.30
N LEU A 189 5.18 16.48 -14.09
CA LEU A 189 6.16 16.29 -13.02
C LEU A 189 6.32 14.80 -12.68
N ARG A 190 7.56 14.34 -12.65
CA ARG A 190 7.96 13.02 -12.14
C ARG A 190 8.77 13.21 -10.87
N GLY A 191 8.06 13.32 -9.73
CA GLY A 191 8.72 13.67 -8.49
C GLY A 191 7.75 13.95 -7.36
N PHE A 192 7.94 15.05 -6.69
CA PHE A 192 7.06 15.47 -5.59
C PHE A 192 6.91 16.99 -5.52
N ARG A 193 5.87 17.41 -4.80
CA ARG A 193 5.59 18.81 -4.48
C ARG A 193 5.66 19.03 -2.99
N THR A 194 6.15 20.19 -2.58
CA THR A 194 6.05 20.65 -1.20
C THR A 194 5.08 21.81 -1.11
N PHE A 195 4.27 21.82 -0.05
CA PHE A 195 3.28 22.87 0.19
C PHE A 195 3.39 23.37 1.62
N GLU A 196 3.22 24.67 1.77
CA GLU A 196 2.90 25.30 3.05
C GLU A 196 1.39 25.29 3.24
N MET A 197 0.93 24.81 4.39
CA MET A 197 -0.48 24.83 4.72
C MET A 197 -0.81 26.13 5.45
N ASN A 198 -1.60 27.02 4.82
CA ASN A 198 -2.11 28.25 5.44
C ASN A 198 -3.51 28.07 6.02
N GLY A 199 -4.10 26.92 5.78
CA GLY A 199 -5.37 26.45 6.32
C GLY A 199 -5.47 24.93 6.16
N PRO A 200 -6.50 24.31 6.73
CA PRO A 200 -6.61 22.87 6.75
C PRO A 200 -6.94 22.25 5.39
N SER A 201 -7.63 23.00 4.52
CA SER A 201 -8.05 22.51 3.21
C SER A 201 -6.93 22.60 2.18
N PRO A 202 -6.81 21.63 1.25
CA PRO A 202 -5.92 21.75 0.11
C PRO A 202 -6.10 23.03 -0.72
N ARG A 203 -7.26 23.68 -0.65
CA ARG A 203 -7.49 25.01 -1.28
C ARG A 203 -6.67 26.12 -0.66
N ASP A 204 -6.30 25.96 0.60
CA ASP A 204 -5.55 26.95 1.37
C ASP A 204 -4.04 26.69 1.34
N TRP A 205 -3.60 25.65 0.61
CA TRP A 205 -2.19 25.30 0.52
C TRP A 205 -1.49 26.14 -0.53
N THR A 206 -0.29 26.58 -0.19
CA THR A 206 0.58 27.30 -1.13
C THR A 206 1.68 26.36 -1.60
N LEU A 207 1.78 26.14 -2.91
CA LEU A 207 2.89 25.42 -3.50
C LEU A 207 4.19 26.16 -3.19
N ILE A 208 5.15 25.45 -2.57
CA ILE A 208 6.49 25.98 -2.30
C ILE A 208 7.39 25.64 -3.48
N THR A 209 7.50 24.33 -3.83
CA THR A 209 8.33 23.91 -4.96
C THR A 209 7.87 22.59 -5.57
N GLU A 210 8.32 22.33 -6.79
CA GLU A 210 8.24 21.06 -7.48
C GLU A 210 9.64 20.49 -7.67
N VAL A 211 9.81 19.22 -7.37
CA VAL A 211 11.11 18.53 -7.42
C VAL A 211 11.00 17.31 -8.32
N SER A 212 11.82 17.25 -9.37
CA SER A 212 11.98 16.03 -10.17
C SER A 212 12.86 15.03 -9.43
N THR A 213 12.50 13.75 -9.48
CA THR A 213 13.38 12.67 -9.02
C THR A 213 14.45 12.27 -10.04
N ASP A 214 14.37 12.77 -11.26
CA ASP A 214 15.41 12.62 -12.26
C ASP A 214 16.54 13.66 -12.03
N PRO A 215 17.70 13.25 -11.52
CA PRO A 215 18.78 14.17 -11.18
C PRO A 215 19.48 14.77 -12.41
N ASN A 216 19.25 14.19 -13.60
CA ASN A 216 19.89 14.63 -14.85
C ASN A 216 18.98 15.49 -15.72
N HIS A 217 17.74 15.70 -15.26
CA HIS A 217 16.75 16.49 -15.98
C HIS A 217 17.18 17.97 -16.14
N GLY A 218 17.32 18.39 -17.37
CA GLY A 218 17.52 19.81 -17.72
C GLY A 218 16.18 20.56 -17.83
N PRO A 219 16.20 21.91 -17.81
CA PRO A 219 14.99 22.72 -17.81
C PRO A 219 14.09 22.54 -19.05
N ASP A 220 14.68 22.11 -20.16
CA ASP A 220 14.00 21.90 -21.45
C ASP A 220 13.92 20.43 -21.83
N GLU A 221 14.22 19.52 -20.91
CA GLU A 221 14.24 18.08 -21.15
C GLU A 221 13.04 17.39 -20.51
N ILE A 222 12.53 16.35 -21.15
CA ILE A 222 11.49 15.51 -20.57
C ILE A 222 12.12 14.70 -19.43
N GLN A 223 11.50 14.76 -18.26
CA GLN A 223 11.95 13.99 -17.11
C GLN A 223 11.87 12.49 -17.40
N GLU A 224 12.84 11.75 -16.91
CA GLU A 224 12.90 10.31 -17.00
C GLU A 224 12.37 9.61 -15.73
N GLY A 225 12.39 8.29 -15.71
CA GLY A 225 11.97 7.50 -14.56
C GLY A 225 10.46 7.47 -14.35
N ASN A 226 10.04 7.16 -13.14
CA ASN A 226 8.62 7.00 -12.79
C ASN A 226 8.10 7.97 -11.71
N GLY A 227 8.91 8.93 -11.32
CA GLY A 227 8.56 9.87 -10.25
C GLY A 227 8.52 9.21 -8.87
N VAL A 228 7.71 9.75 -7.98
CA VAL A 228 7.50 9.18 -6.65
C VAL A 228 6.27 8.29 -6.66
N LEU A 229 6.49 7.01 -6.35
CA LEU A 229 5.41 6.06 -6.21
C LEU A 229 4.86 6.09 -4.79
N ASP A 230 3.54 6.10 -4.72
CA ASP A 230 2.80 5.98 -3.49
C ASP A 230 3.16 7.05 -2.44
N LEU A 231 3.14 6.75 -1.15
CA LEU A 231 3.20 7.72 -0.08
C LEU A 231 4.63 8.15 0.26
N PRO A 232 4.96 9.46 0.19
CA PRO A 232 6.23 9.99 0.68
C PRO A 232 6.37 9.78 2.19
N VAL A 233 7.54 9.32 2.65
CA VAL A 233 7.82 9.08 4.07
C VAL A 233 8.47 10.32 4.67
N TYR A 234 7.68 11.12 5.38
CA TYR A 234 8.09 12.36 6.02
C TYR A 234 7.52 12.44 7.43
N TYR A 235 8.36 12.67 8.42
CA TYR A 235 8.00 12.71 9.84
C TYR A 235 7.85 14.15 10.40
N GLY A 236 7.85 15.18 9.55
CA GLY A 236 7.82 16.56 10.00
C GLY A 236 9.20 17.10 10.40
N ASP A 237 10.26 16.41 10.04
CA ASP A 237 11.63 16.73 10.39
C ASP A 237 12.49 17.07 9.15
N LYS A 238 13.75 16.71 9.18
CA LYS A 238 14.72 17.05 8.15
C LYS A 238 14.61 16.21 6.88
N TYR A 239 14.22 14.93 7.00
CA TYR A 239 14.41 13.95 5.94
C TYR A 239 13.10 13.48 5.31
N LEU A 240 13.17 13.32 3.99
CA LEU A 240 12.12 12.72 3.17
C LEU A 240 12.70 11.49 2.48
N PHE A 241 11.97 10.37 2.54
CA PHE A 241 12.29 9.17 1.78
C PHE A 241 11.16 8.87 0.79
N VAL A 242 11.52 8.52 -0.44
CA VAL A 242 10.57 8.23 -1.50
C VAL A 242 10.92 6.95 -2.25
N ALA A 243 9.92 6.21 -2.70
CA ALA A 243 10.12 5.11 -3.63
C ALA A 243 10.19 5.66 -5.06
N THR A 244 11.23 5.33 -5.80
CA THR A 244 11.46 5.87 -7.14
C THR A 244 12.29 4.95 -8.03
N ALA A 245 12.11 5.08 -9.34
CA ALA A 245 13.09 4.72 -10.35
C ALA A 245 13.50 6.03 -11.04
N PRO A 246 14.69 6.58 -10.72
CA PRO A 246 15.04 7.95 -11.07
C PRO A 246 15.13 8.21 -12.58
N ASP A 247 15.54 7.21 -13.35
CA ASP A 247 15.70 7.32 -14.79
C ASP A 247 15.20 6.08 -15.54
N ASN A 248 15.21 6.12 -16.86
CA ASN A 248 14.71 5.05 -17.71
C ASN A 248 15.59 3.79 -17.71
N THR A 249 16.83 3.84 -17.19
CA THR A 249 17.66 2.65 -17.06
C THR A 249 17.06 1.62 -16.12
N PHE A 250 16.29 2.06 -15.11
CA PHE A 250 15.54 1.17 -14.20
C PHE A 250 14.22 0.68 -14.80
N THR A 251 13.61 1.47 -15.66
CA THR A 251 12.28 1.19 -16.21
C THR A 251 12.32 0.36 -17.49
N ASN A 252 13.46 0.32 -18.19
CA ASN A 252 13.63 -0.36 -19.48
C ASN A 252 14.34 -1.71 -19.39
N GLN A 253 14.58 -2.20 -18.19
CA GLN A 253 15.21 -3.49 -17.99
C GLN A 253 14.34 -4.64 -18.43
N PRO A 254 14.89 -5.87 -18.60
CA PRO A 254 14.16 -6.99 -19.21
C PRO A 254 12.80 -7.22 -18.57
N TYR A 255 12.57 -6.62 -17.42
CA TYR A 255 11.36 -6.68 -16.60
C TYR A 255 10.44 -5.45 -16.74
N LYS A 256 10.54 -4.77 -17.85
CA LYS A 256 9.82 -3.53 -18.20
C LYS A 256 8.39 -3.40 -17.68
N THR A 257 7.72 -4.51 -17.51
CA THR A 257 6.29 -4.54 -17.25
C THR A 257 5.94 -4.82 -15.81
N THR A 258 6.90 -5.27 -15.01
CA THR A 258 6.67 -5.79 -13.66
C THR A 258 7.48 -5.06 -12.59
N LEU A 259 8.30 -4.08 -12.96
CA LEU A 259 9.08 -3.29 -12.03
C LEU A 259 8.27 -2.06 -11.59
N TRP A 260 8.12 -1.91 -10.28
CA TRP A 260 7.60 -0.71 -9.64
C TRP A 260 8.69 0.35 -9.54
N ALA A 261 9.02 0.82 -8.34
CA ALA A 261 10.24 1.59 -8.11
C ALA A 261 11.41 0.65 -7.91
N ALA A 262 12.55 0.94 -8.53
CA ALA A 262 13.75 0.14 -8.38
C ALA A 262 14.37 0.24 -6.98
N GLY A 263 14.09 1.36 -6.28
CA GLY A 263 14.66 1.63 -4.98
C GLY A 263 14.08 2.86 -4.30
N HIS A 264 14.90 3.49 -3.47
CA HIS A 264 14.50 4.60 -2.62
C HIS A 264 15.51 5.74 -2.70
N ALA A 265 15.00 6.97 -2.68
CA ALA A 265 15.83 8.17 -2.59
C ALA A 265 15.56 8.89 -1.25
N ALA A 266 16.61 9.47 -0.68
CA ALA A 266 16.55 10.36 0.47
C ALA A 266 16.80 11.79 0.06
N TYR A 267 16.03 12.71 0.60
CA TYR A 267 16.17 14.15 0.41
C TYR A 267 16.32 14.85 1.76
N ASP A 268 17.12 15.91 1.80
CA ASP A 268 17.07 16.92 2.85
C ASP A 268 15.96 17.92 2.49
N VAL A 269 14.96 18.03 3.32
CA VAL A 269 13.83 18.95 3.18
C VAL A 269 13.77 19.94 4.33
N SER A 270 14.90 20.19 5.01
CA SER A 270 15.01 21.24 6.06
C SER A 270 14.55 22.59 5.55
N ASP A 271 14.85 22.89 4.29
CA ASP A 271 14.25 23.98 3.53
C ASP A 271 13.32 23.37 2.48
N PRO A 272 12.01 23.37 2.70
CA PRO A 272 11.08 22.80 1.73
C PRO A 272 11.00 23.55 0.39
N ALA A 273 11.65 24.72 0.28
CA ALA A 273 11.78 25.45 -0.98
C ALA A 273 12.96 24.97 -1.83
N ASN A 274 13.95 24.34 -1.21
CA ASN A 274 15.16 23.86 -1.85
C ASN A 274 15.51 22.43 -1.38
N PRO A 275 14.65 21.41 -1.62
CA PRO A 275 14.96 20.04 -1.30
C PRO A 275 16.24 19.55 -2.00
N GLU A 276 17.13 18.92 -1.25
CA GLU A 276 18.40 18.42 -1.74
C GLU A 276 18.40 16.89 -1.79
N LEU A 277 18.67 16.30 -2.95
CA LEU A 277 18.89 14.86 -3.09
C LEU A 277 20.17 14.47 -2.37
N LEU A 278 20.08 13.61 -1.37
CA LEU A 278 21.21 13.12 -0.58
C LEU A 278 21.80 11.84 -1.16
N SER A 279 20.97 10.85 -1.39
CA SER A 279 21.40 9.58 -1.98
C SER A 279 20.22 8.83 -2.59
N THR A 280 20.55 7.85 -3.45
CA THR A 280 19.60 6.88 -3.99
C THR A 280 20.16 5.48 -3.79
N TRP A 281 19.34 4.58 -3.27
CA TRP A 281 19.62 3.17 -3.17
C TRP A 281 18.65 2.39 -4.06
N TRP A 282 19.14 1.32 -4.67
CA TRP A 282 18.32 0.36 -5.45
C TRP A 282 18.81 -1.06 -5.23
N VAL A 283 17.98 -2.04 -5.56
CA VAL A 283 18.38 -3.44 -5.52
C VAL A 283 19.40 -3.70 -6.64
N PRO A 284 20.62 -4.13 -6.32
CA PRO A 284 21.64 -4.44 -7.34
C PRO A 284 21.10 -5.42 -8.40
N GLY A 285 21.42 -5.17 -9.64
CA GLY A 285 20.96 -5.95 -10.80
C GLY A 285 19.67 -5.41 -11.45
N THR A 286 19.01 -4.41 -10.85
CA THR A 286 17.77 -3.82 -11.42
C THR A 286 18.01 -2.67 -12.38
N ARG A 287 19.25 -2.22 -12.51
CA ARG A 287 19.64 -1.18 -13.46
C ARG A 287 20.26 -1.78 -14.71
N ALA A 288 20.07 -1.13 -15.86
CA ALA A 288 20.67 -1.54 -17.13
C ALA A 288 22.20 -1.65 -17.03
N GLY A 289 22.75 -2.81 -17.39
CA GLY A 289 24.18 -3.10 -17.30
C GLY A 289 24.63 -3.75 -15.99
N GLU A 290 23.73 -3.95 -15.03
CA GLU A 290 24.02 -4.61 -13.75
C GLU A 290 23.45 -6.05 -13.67
N GLU A 291 23.04 -6.63 -14.79
CA GLU A 291 22.34 -7.93 -14.80
C GLU A 291 23.19 -9.09 -14.23
N GLN A 292 24.51 -8.95 -14.26
CA GLN A 292 25.45 -9.90 -13.66
C GLN A 292 25.46 -9.82 -12.11
N ASP A 293 25.00 -8.72 -11.54
CA ASP A 293 25.01 -8.49 -10.08
C ASP A 293 23.70 -8.96 -9.44
N SER A 294 23.00 -9.86 -10.11
CA SER A 294 21.66 -10.29 -9.78
C SER A 294 21.58 -11.38 -8.70
N GLU A 295 22.45 -11.36 -7.67
CA GLU A 295 22.39 -12.37 -6.59
C GLU A 295 21.03 -12.42 -5.89
N TYR A 296 20.35 -11.27 -5.80
CA TYR A 296 18.99 -11.16 -5.24
C TYR A 296 17.90 -11.69 -6.17
N LEU A 297 18.29 -12.05 -7.38
CA LEU A 297 17.44 -12.56 -8.44
C LEU A 297 17.79 -14.01 -8.79
N ALA A 298 18.92 -14.51 -8.28
CA ALA A 298 19.40 -15.85 -8.56
C ALA A 298 18.38 -16.92 -8.16
N GLY A 299 18.03 -17.79 -9.10
CA GLY A 299 17.03 -18.83 -8.89
C GLY A 299 15.58 -18.32 -8.89
N ASN A 300 15.37 -17.05 -9.23
CA ASN A 300 14.04 -16.49 -9.38
C ASN A 300 13.64 -16.45 -10.86
N ASP A 301 13.16 -17.59 -11.37
CA ASP A 301 12.69 -17.72 -12.75
C ASP A 301 11.53 -16.78 -13.09
N ARG A 302 10.94 -16.16 -12.05
CA ARG A 302 9.81 -15.25 -12.17
C ARG A 302 10.13 -13.94 -12.86
N TRP A 303 11.39 -13.59 -13.02
CA TRP A 303 11.77 -12.44 -13.85
C TRP A 303 11.20 -12.50 -15.27
N ASN A 304 10.94 -13.70 -15.76
CA ASN A 304 10.30 -13.92 -17.05
C ASN A 304 8.78 -14.00 -16.94
N ASN A 305 8.23 -14.07 -15.73
CA ASN A 305 6.79 -14.16 -15.49
C ASN A 305 6.17 -12.76 -15.45
N LYS A 306 5.32 -12.46 -16.41
CA LYS A 306 4.67 -11.14 -16.57
C LYS A 306 3.61 -10.84 -15.50
N THR A 307 3.30 -11.78 -14.63
CA THR A 307 2.31 -11.61 -13.55
C THR A 307 2.94 -11.31 -12.20
N SER A 308 4.25 -11.49 -12.05
CA SER A 308 4.97 -11.15 -10.83
C SER A 308 5.44 -9.70 -10.85
N TRP A 309 5.49 -9.08 -9.68
CA TRP A 309 5.88 -7.70 -9.48
C TRP A 309 7.15 -7.62 -8.65
N PHE A 310 8.04 -6.72 -9.05
CA PHE A 310 9.35 -6.49 -8.46
C PHE A 310 9.51 -5.02 -8.09
N GLY A 311 10.44 -4.74 -7.20
CA GLY A 311 10.66 -3.40 -6.69
C GLY A 311 9.63 -2.97 -5.64
N SER A 312 9.86 -1.82 -5.06
CA SER A 312 8.95 -1.25 -4.06
C SER A 312 7.89 -0.38 -4.72
N ARG A 313 6.69 -0.43 -4.17
CA ARG A 313 5.65 0.54 -4.45
C ARG A 313 5.55 1.60 -3.37
N MET A 314 5.95 1.25 -2.17
CA MET A 314 5.91 2.09 -0.99
C MET A 314 7.29 2.69 -0.70
N GLY A 315 7.35 3.77 0.06
CA GLY A 315 8.59 4.26 0.64
C GLY A 315 9.21 3.24 1.60
N VAL A 316 10.30 3.63 2.23
CA VAL A 316 10.88 2.81 3.32
C VAL A 316 9.99 2.84 4.55
N PHE A 317 10.06 1.80 5.36
CA PHE A 317 9.29 1.71 6.60
C PHE A 317 10.23 1.84 7.80
N MET A 318 9.85 2.69 8.75
CA MET A 318 10.59 2.93 9.99
C MET A 318 9.60 3.12 11.13
N PRO A 319 9.90 2.68 12.37
CA PRO A 319 9.02 2.95 13.51
C PRO A 319 9.03 4.42 13.94
N ARG A 320 10.12 5.14 13.65
CA ARG A 320 10.31 6.58 13.93
C ARG A 320 11.39 7.17 13.04
N SER A 321 11.53 8.48 13.04
CA SER A 321 12.42 9.21 12.15
C SER A 321 13.90 9.00 12.44
N VAL A 322 14.74 9.23 11.43
CA VAL A 322 16.21 9.21 11.55
C VAL A 322 16.70 10.29 12.52
N GLU A 323 16.11 11.50 12.50
CA GLU A 323 16.48 12.56 13.44
C GLU A 323 16.19 12.19 14.90
N SER A 324 15.23 11.31 15.16
CA SER A 324 14.99 10.73 16.50
C SER A 324 16.05 9.70 16.92
N GLY A 325 17.04 9.43 16.06
CA GLY A 325 18.12 8.49 16.31
C GLY A 325 17.83 7.05 15.85
N TYR A 326 16.78 6.82 15.04
CA TYR A 326 16.58 5.50 14.48
C TYR A 326 17.52 5.26 13.29
N ARG A 327 18.06 4.04 13.22
CA ARG A 327 19.16 3.74 12.31
C ARG A 327 18.74 2.98 11.07
N TYR A 328 17.73 2.13 11.17
CA TYR A 328 17.39 1.19 10.11
C TYR A 328 16.06 1.52 9.46
N ALA A 329 16.01 1.36 8.15
CA ALA A 329 14.77 1.35 7.40
C ALA A 329 14.55 -0.01 6.77
N TYR A 330 13.31 -0.35 6.53
CA TYR A 330 12.90 -1.64 6.02
C TYR A 330 12.24 -1.45 4.67
N ALA A 331 12.66 -2.24 3.67
CA ALA A 331 12.16 -2.14 2.31
C ALA A 331 11.66 -3.50 1.81
N ALA A 332 10.40 -3.55 1.42
CA ALA A 332 9.81 -4.68 0.74
C ALA A 332 9.89 -4.44 -0.78
N GLN A 333 10.65 -5.29 -1.48
CA GLN A 333 10.99 -5.11 -2.89
C GLN A 333 10.28 -6.14 -3.79
N GLY A 334 9.02 -6.41 -3.51
CA GLY A 334 8.26 -7.39 -4.27
C GLY A 334 8.88 -8.78 -4.23
N GLY A 335 8.99 -9.41 -5.39
CA GLY A 335 9.62 -10.71 -5.54
C GLY A 335 11.13 -10.75 -5.32
N GLN A 336 11.78 -9.58 -5.16
CA GLN A 336 13.21 -9.51 -4.82
C GLN A 336 13.47 -9.75 -3.32
N GLY A 337 12.42 -9.70 -2.49
CA GLY A 337 12.50 -9.99 -1.08
C GLY A 337 12.48 -8.76 -0.18
N PHE A 338 13.00 -8.93 1.01
CA PHE A 338 13.02 -7.94 2.08
C PHE A 338 14.45 -7.49 2.37
N PHE A 339 14.63 -6.17 2.51
CA PHE A 339 15.93 -5.55 2.76
C PHE A 339 15.91 -4.72 4.04
N VAL A 340 17.01 -4.75 4.77
CA VAL A 340 17.31 -3.84 5.88
C VAL A 340 18.32 -2.82 5.39
N LEU A 341 17.95 -1.55 5.42
CA LEU A 341 18.78 -0.43 4.99
C LEU A 341 19.36 0.29 6.22
N ASP A 342 20.63 0.60 6.20
CA ASP A 342 21.21 1.57 7.13
C ASP A 342 20.96 2.97 6.57
N VAL A 343 20.18 3.75 7.30
CA VAL A 343 19.79 5.12 6.96
C VAL A 343 20.31 6.12 7.99
N SER A 344 21.21 5.70 8.90
CA SER A 344 21.79 6.59 9.91
C SER A 344 22.55 7.77 9.32
N ASP A 345 23.07 7.59 8.11
CA ASP A 345 23.55 8.67 7.23
C ASP A 345 22.72 8.67 5.93
N PRO A 346 21.68 9.50 5.82
CA PRO A 346 20.86 9.52 4.61
C PRO A 346 21.59 9.93 3.32
N ALA A 347 22.81 10.48 3.44
CA ALA A 347 23.68 10.74 2.29
C ALA A 347 24.40 9.47 1.79
N ASN A 348 24.29 8.36 2.50
CA ASN A 348 24.97 7.10 2.19
C ASN A 348 24.10 5.88 2.52
N ILE A 349 22.86 5.85 1.99
CA ILE A 349 21.96 4.71 2.20
C ILE A 349 22.56 3.45 1.55
N HIS A 350 22.62 2.36 2.32
CA HIS A 350 23.01 1.06 1.81
C HIS A 350 22.29 -0.06 2.56
N HIS A 351 22.08 -1.20 1.91
CA HIS A 351 21.53 -2.34 2.60
C HIS A 351 22.59 -3.06 3.42
N VAL A 352 22.20 -3.50 4.60
CA VAL A 352 23.05 -4.26 5.53
C VAL A 352 22.60 -5.71 5.64
N GLY A 353 21.36 -6.01 5.28
CA GLY A 353 20.80 -7.35 5.32
C GLY A 353 19.70 -7.56 4.31
N TRP A 354 19.48 -8.82 3.95
CA TRP A 354 18.47 -9.25 3.01
C TRP A 354 17.98 -10.66 3.34
N CYS A 355 16.70 -10.92 3.10
CA CYS A 355 16.19 -12.28 3.02
C CYS A 355 15.18 -12.43 1.88
N ALA A 356 15.21 -13.59 1.23
CA ALA A 356 14.20 -13.96 0.27
C ALA A 356 12.84 -14.17 0.97
N LEU A 357 11.76 -13.74 0.32
CA LEU A 357 10.41 -14.10 0.73
C LEU A 357 9.97 -15.34 -0.03
N PRO A 358 9.19 -16.24 0.61
CA PRO A 358 8.60 -17.38 -0.08
C PRO A 358 7.79 -16.91 -1.29
N THR A 359 8.05 -17.51 -2.42
CA THR A 359 7.64 -16.97 -3.70
C THR A 359 6.33 -17.56 -4.22
N SER A 360 5.50 -16.74 -4.86
CA SER A 360 4.41 -17.15 -5.73
C SER A 360 4.63 -16.63 -7.15
N VAL A 361 3.93 -17.16 -8.13
CA VAL A 361 4.13 -16.77 -9.53
C VAL A 361 3.31 -15.59 -9.98
N ALA A 362 2.48 -15.06 -9.12
CA ALA A 362 1.63 -13.91 -9.42
C ALA A 362 1.59 -12.95 -8.25
N GLY A 363 1.39 -11.68 -8.55
CA GLY A 363 1.30 -10.61 -7.56
C GLY A 363 2.66 -10.21 -6.98
N THR A 364 2.64 -9.69 -5.78
CA THR A 364 3.80 -9.15 -5.06
C THR A 364 3.94 -9.86 -3.73
N GLU A 365 5.11 -10.42 -3.43
CA GLU A 365 5.37 -11.12 -2.16
C GLU A 365 5.70 -10.15 -1.03
N GLY A 366 6.32 -9.01 -1.33
CA GLY A 366 6.63 -7.98 -0.37
C GLY A 366 6.16 -6.61 -0.85
N ASP A 367 5.21 -6.00 -0.14
CA ASP A 367 4.65 -4.68 -0.45
C ASP A 367 4.67 -3.76 0.76
N ASN A 368 4.18 -4.22 1.90
CA ASN A 368 4.04 -3.42 3.11
C ASN A 368 4.84 -4.03 4.26
N VAL A 369 5.47 -3.18 5.06
CA VAL A 369 6.19 -3.60 6.28
C VAL A 369 5.58 -2.90 7.48
N ASP A 370 5.04 -3.68 8.42
CA ASP A 370 4.67 -3.17 9.72
C ASP A 370 5.89 -3.20 10.65
N THR A 371 6.25 -2.03 11.14
CA THR A 371 7.40 -1.82 12.02
C THR A 371 7.00 -1.48 13.45
N THR A 372 5.70 -1.53 13.76
CA THR A 372 5.16 -1.08 15.05
C THR A 372 5.69 -1.87 16.25
N GLN A 373 6.15 -3.10 16.02
CA GLN A 373 6.63 -4.01 17.08
C GLN A 373 8.16 -4.15 17.12
N VAL A 374 8.89 -3.54 16.18
CA VAL A 374 10.32 -3.87 15.96
C VAL A 374 11.23 -3.46 17.13
N GLU A 375 10.99 -2.31 17.73
CA GLU A 375 11.86 -1.83 18.82
C GLU A 375 11.67 -2.65 20.11
N GLU A 376 10.50 -3.24 20.32
CA GLU A 376 10.19 -4.04 21.48
C GLU A 376 10.56 -5.52 21.29
N THR A 377 10.32 -6.07 20.10
CA THR A 377 10.38 -7.51 19.86
C THR A 377 11.52 -7.96 18.95
N GLY A 378 12.10 -7.05 18.16
CA GLY A 378 13.04 -7.39 17.10
C GLY A 378 12.36 -7.98 15.86
N TYR A 379 11.03 -7.94 15.76
CA TYR A 379 10.28 -8.45 14.60
C TYR A 379 9.65 -7.33 13.79
N VAL A 380 9.68 -7.50 12.47
CA VAL A 380 8.84 -6.77 11.52
C VAL A 380 7.89 -7.74 10.82
N TYR A 381 6.78 -7.21 10.28
CA TYR A 381 5.79 -8.02 9.60
C TYR A 381 5.63 -7.54 8.15
N VAL A 382 6.02 -8.38 7.21
CA VAL A 382 6.03 -8.06 5.78
C VAL A 382 4.86 -8.74 5.11
N SER A 383 4.02 -7.98 4.45
CA SER A 383 2.90 -8.54 3.72
C SER A 383 3.11 -8.50 2.22
N GLY A 384 2.64 -9.53 1.55
CA GLY A 384 2.42 -9.51 0.13
C GLY A 384 1.22 -8.65 -0.26
N TYR A 385 1.04 -8.47 -1.56
CA TYR A 385 -0.05 -7.69 -2.14
C TYR A 385 -0.70 -8.47 -3.28
N PRO A 386 -2.00 -8.80 -3.17
CA PRO A 386 -2.72 -9.42 -4.28
C PRO A 386 -2.94 -8.40 -5.40
N MET A 387 -2.50 -8.75 -6.60
CA MET A 387 -2.61 -7.90 -7.79
C MET A 387 -3.82 -8.25 -8.65
N ASN A 388 -4.30 -9.49 -8.54
CA ASN A 388 -5.41 -9.97 -9.32
C ASN A 388 -6.69 -10.00 -8.47
N THR A 389 -7.79 -9.64 -9.11
CA THR A 389 -9.09 -9.70 -8.47
C THR A 389 -9.60 -11.13 -8.39
N ASP A 390 -10.54 -11.34 -7.46
CA ASP A 390 -11.29 -12.58 -7.37
C ASP A 390 -10.44 -13.83 -7.14
N CYS A 391 -9.30 -13.65 -6.45
CA CYS A 391 -8.44 -14.74 -6.03
C CYS A 391 -7.83 -15.56 -7.19
N TYR A 392 -7.61 -14.96 -8.34
CA TYR A 392 -6.89 -15.60 -9.45
C TYR A 392 -5.38 -15.70 -9.23
N GLU A 393 -4.92 -15.48 -8.04
CA GLU A 393 -3.53 -15.67 -7.64
C GLU A 393 -3.47 -16.37 -6.27
N PRO A 394 -2.32 -16.96 -5.92
CA PRO A 394 -2.14 -17.53 -4.59
C PRO A 394 -2.36 -16.49 -3.51
N ALA A 395 -2.95 -16.90 -2.38
CA ALA A 395 -3.13 -16.04 -1.23
C ALA A 395 -1.77 -15.47 -0.79
N LYS A 396 -1.75 -14.17 -0.51
CA LYS A 396 -0.57 -13.52 0.04
C LYS A 396 -0.55 -13.68 1.55
N GLU A 397 0.65 -13.86 2.08
CA GLU A 397 0.91 -14.07 3.50
C GLU A 397 1.39 -12.77 4.15
N ILE A 398 1.39 -12.77 5.47
CA ILE A 398 2.11 -11.80 6.30
C ILE A 398 3.26 -12.58 6.95
N TYR A 399 4.48 -12.23 6.58
CA TYR A 399 5.69 -12.88 7.10
C TYR A 399 6.19 -12.15 8.34
N GLN A 400 6.38 -12.88 9.43
CA GLN A 400 7.12 -12.39 10.59
C GLN A 400 8.61 -12.60 10.32
N ILE A 401 9.37 -11.50 10.36
CA ILE A 401 10.80 -11.49 10.07
C ILE A 401 11.56 -11.05 11.32
N ASP A 402 12.47 -11.87 11.78
CA ASP A 402 13.44 -11.53 12.82
C ASP A 402 14.53 -10.62 12.23
N VAL A 403 14.63 -9.42 12.77
CA VAL A 403 15.62 -8.39 12.42
C VAL A 403 16.49 -8.00 13.63
N SER A 404 16.52 -8.82 14.68
CA SER A 404 17.35 -8.61 15.86
C SER A 404 18.84 -8.51 15.49
N ASP A 405 19.26 -9.27 14.48
CA ASP A 405 20.49 -9.02 13.75
C ASP A 405 20.13 -8.42 12.37
N PRO A 406 20.27 -7.11 12.20
CA PRO A 406 19.88 -6.45 10.95
C PRO A 406 20.68 -6.90 9.73
N THR A 407 21.83 -7.57 9.94
CA THR A 407 22.66 -8.10 8.85
C THR A 407 22.23 -9.48 8.39
N GLN A 408 21.37 -10.16 9.16
CA GLN A 408 20.87 -11.52 8.88
C GLN A 408 19.36 -11.63 9.13
N PRO A 409 18.54 -10.82 8.45
CA PRO A 409 17.10 -10.91 8.61
C PRO A 409 16.60 -12.29 8.20
N LYS A 410 15.59 -12.80 8.91
CA LYS A 410 15.14 -14.18 8.72
C LYS A 410 13.63 -14.28 8.84
N VAL A 411 12.98 -14.85 7.84
CA VAL A 411 11.58 -15.26 7.94
C VAL A 411 11.46 -16.38 8.98
N VAL A 412 10.69 -16.15 10.03
CA VAL A 412 10.51 -17.13 11.12
C VAL A 412 9.18 -17.86 11.02
N ARG A 413 8.13 -17.17 10.54
CA ARG A 413 6.79 -17.76 10.32
C ARG A 413 5.91 -16.85 9.47
N THR A 414 4.69 -17.30 9.23
CA THR A 414 3.59 -16.46 8.73
C THR A 414 2.57 -16.22 9.85
N LEU A 415 1.88 -15.09 9.78
CA LEU A 415 0.68 -14.88 10.60
C LEU A 415 -0.44 -15.83 10.16
N PRO A 416 -1.35 -16.20 11.07
CA PRO A 416 -2.45 -17.10 10.74
C PRO A 416 -3.36 -16.47 9.67
N ARG A 417 -3.82 -17.31 8.74
CA ARG A 417 -4.81 -16.90 7.73
C ARG A 417 -6.14 -16.55 8.43
N PRO A 418 -6.71 -15.37 8.17
CA PRO A 418 -8.04 -15.04 8.65
C PRO A 418 -9.10 -16.00 8.06
N LEU A 419 -9.98 -16.50 8.93
CA LEU A 419 -11.09 -17.37 8.55
C LEU A 419 -12.42 -16.76 8.96
N PRO A 420 -13.50 -17.00 8.20
CA PRO A 420 -14.84 -16.58 8.59
C PRO A 420 -15.31 -17.36 9.83
N PRO A 421 -16.27 -16.81 10.59
CA PRO A 421 -16.89 -17.54 11.69
C PRO A 421 -17.66 -18.77 11.18
N ALA A 422 -17.86 -19.75 12.06
CA ALA A 422 -18.47 -21.04 11.70
C ALA A 422 -19.93 -20.91 11.20
N GLU A 423 -20.61 -19.83 11.55
CA GLU A 423 -21.98 -19.50 11.11
C GLU A 423 -22.04 -18.87 9.71
N ALA A 424 -20.90 -18.46 9.14
CA ALA A 424 -20.88 -17.90 7.80
C ALA A 424 -21.32 -18.95 6.75
N ALA A 425 -21.92 -18.49 5.67
CA ALA A 425 -22.34 -19.35 4.57
C ALA A 425 -21.18 -19.94 3.75
N PHE A 426 -19.94 -19.62 4.10
CA PHE A 426 -18.71 -20.02 3.43
C PHE A 426 -17.61 -20.29 4.47
N THR A 427 -16.58 -21.00 4.05
CA THR A 427 -15.49 -21.49 4.93
C THR A 427 -14.17 -20.75 4.75
N ASP A 428 -14.08 -19.85 3.76
CA ASP A 428 -12.92 -19.01 3.47
C ASP A 428 -13.38 -17.66 2.94
N TRP A 429 -12.74 -16.56 3.36
CA TRP A 429 -13.05 -15.21 2.92
C TRP A 429 -12.86 -15.00 1.42
N ALA A 430 -11.97 -15.76 0.78
CA ALA A 430 -11.79 -15.75 -0.65
C ALA A 430 -13.08 -16.09 -1.44
N GLN A 431 -14.02 -16.78 -0.81
CA GLN A 431 -15.32 -17.12 -1.41
C GLN A 431 -16.26 -15.92 -1.54
N ARG A 432 -15.96 -14.78 -0.90
CA ARG A 432 -16.76 -13.55 -1.00
C ARG A 432 -16.54 -12.77 -2.29
N ARG A 433 -15.76 -13.26 -3.22
CA ARG A 433 -15.30 -12.51 -4.40
C ARG A 433 -14.44 -11.27 -4.06
N GLY A 434 -13.93 -10.64 -5.07
CA GLY A 434 -12.97 -9.55 -4.91
C GLY A 434 -11.59 -10.06 -4.55
N SER A 435 -10.66 -9.16 -4.39
CA SER A 435 -9.31 -9.51 -3.93
C SER A 435 -9.36 -10.05 -2.50
N PHE A 436 -8.48 -10.98 -2.19
CA PHE A 436 -8.29 -11.50 -0.85
C PHE A 436 -6.80 -11.55 -0.50
N GLY A 437 -6.45 -11.02 0.65
CA GLY A 437 -5.10 -10.97 1.18
C GLY A 437 -4.84 -9.68 1.95
N PRO A 438 -3.68 -9.57 2.59
CA PRO A 438 -3.28 -8.36 3.30
C PRO A 438 -3.07 -7.23 2.29
N LYS A 439 -3.44 -6.01 2.70
CA LYS A 439 -3.24 -4.81 1.90
C LYS A 439 -2.34 -3.81 2.60
N ARG A 440 -2.71 -3.39 3.80
CA ARG A 440 -2.00 -2.39 4.58
C ARG A 440 -2.20 -2.62 6.06
N SER A 441 -1.12 -2.41 6.83
CA SER A 441 -1.17 -2.24 8.27
C SER A 441 -1.23 -0.76 8.65
N GLY A 442 -1.38 -0.51 9.95
CA GLY A 442 -1.16 0.81 10.50
C GLY A 442 0.34 1.11 10.61
N TYR A 443 0.89 1.94 9.73
CA TYR A 443 2.30 2.32 9.72
C TYR A 443 2.50 3.83 9.92
N PHE A 444 3.63 4.37 9.59
CA PHE A 444 4.17 5.69 9.98
C PHE A 444 3.23 6.91 9.91
N THR A 445 2.15 6.88 9.15
CA THR A 445 1.20 8.00 9.06
C THR A 445 0.17 8.02 10.18
N ASN A 446 0.19 7.02 11.07
CA ASN A 446 -0.76 6.90 12.17
C ASN A 446 -0.49 7.91 13.28
N THR A 447 -1.53 8.23 14.05
CA THR A 447 -1.40 9.12 15.20
C THR A 447 -1.14 8.36 16.50
N GLY A 448 -0.32 8.93 17.37
CA GLY A 448 0.01 8.34 18.66
C GLY A 448 1.08 7.25 18.60
N THR A 449 1.28 6.58 19.70
CA THR A 449 2.26 5.49 19.85
C THR A 449 1.58 4.15 19.66
N PRO A 450 2.09 3.27 18.78
CA PRO A 450 1.52 1.94 18.59
C PRO A 450 1.43 1.13 19.88
N HIS A 451 0.35 0.38 20.04
CA HIS A 451 0.18 -0.54 21.15
C HIS A 451 0.98 -1.82 20.91
N GLY A 452 1.78 -2.22 21.91
CA GLY A 452 2.57 -3.45 21.84
C GLY A 452 1.71 -4.68 21.62
N GLY A 453 2.14 -5.53 20.68
CA GLY A 453 1.50 -6.81 20.41
C GLY A 453 0.19 -6.76 19.63
N VAL A 454 -0.18 -5.64 19.01
CA VAL A 454 -1.40 -5.52 18.18
C VAL A 454 -1.07 -4.98 16.81
N ILE A 455 -1.49 -5.70 15.76
CA ILE A 455 -1.24 -5.31 14.37
C ILE A 455 -2.55 -5.35 13.57
N PRO A 456 -3.16 -4.19 13.28
CA PRO A 456 -4.31 -4.11 12.39
C PRO A 456 -3.89 -4.17 10.91
N TYR A 457 -4.68 -4.87 10.10
CA TYR A 457 -4.49 -4.97 8.65
C TYR A 457 -5.81 -4.80 7.90
N ALA A 458 -5.80 -4.02 6.82
CA ALA A 458 -6.82 -4.11 5.79
C ALA A 458 -6.61 -5.39 4.98
N PHE A 459 -7.70 -6.15 4.75
CA PHE A 459 -7.61 -7.48 4.17
C PHE A 459 -8.63 -7.70 3.04
N TYR A 460 -8.92 -6.69 2.23
CA TYR A 460 -9.87 -6.72 1.11
C TYR A 460 -11.22 -7.36 1.47
N ALA A 461 -11.57 -8.51 0.86
CA ALA A 461 -12.83 -9.21 1.11
C ALA A 461 -12.99 -9.68 2.56
N ALA A 462 -11.90 -9.80 3.31
CA ALA A 462 -11.92 -10.12 4.74
C ALA A 462 -11.91 -8.88 5.65
N GLY A 463 -12.12 -7.67 5.11
CA GLY A 463 -12.31 -6.46 5.89
C GLY A 463 -11.08 -6.03 6.69
N LEU A 464 -11.30 -5.66 7.95
CA LEU A 464 -10.27 -5.39 8.94
C LEU A 464 -9.95 -6.68 9.71
N GLN A 465 -8.67 -7.06 9.74
CA GLN A 465 -8.17 -8.14 10.58
C GLN A 465 -7.18 -7.55 11.60
N ILE A 466 -7.26 -7.97 12.84
CA ILE A 466 -6.40 -7.47 13.93
C ILE A 466 -5.71 -8.68 14.55
N PHE A 467 -4.39 -8.70 14.37
CA PHE A 467 -3.55 -9.78 14.90
C PHE A 467 -3.09 -9.44 16.30
N ASP A 468 -3.22 -10.40 17.20
CA ASP A 468 -2.60 -10.40 18.53
C ASP A 468 -1.26 -11.13 18.42
N VAL A 469 -0.18 -10.38 18.57
CA VAL A 469 1.20 -10.86 18.50
C VAL A 469 1.95 -10.65 19.80
N ARG A 470 1.22 -10.46 20.92
CA ARG A 470 1.81 -10.36 22.27
C ARG A 470 2.63 -11.60 22.63
N ASP A 471 2.21 -12.76 22.15
CA ASP A 471 3.06 -13.93 22.07
C ASP A 471 3.53 -14.09 20.61
N PRO A 472 4.75 -13.64 20.26
CA PRO A 472 5.24 -13.70 18.90
C PRO A 472 5.47 -15.14 18.41
N GLU A 473 5.48 -16.13 19.31
CA GLU A 473 5.60 -17.54 18.96
C GLU A 473 4.23 -18.19 18.65
N ASP A 474 3.12 -17.57 19.06
CA ASP A 474 1.75 -18.05 18.84
C ASP A 474 0.81 -16.88 18.43
N PRO A 475 1.08 -16.21 17.28
CA PRO A 475 0.26 -15.12 16.81
C PRO A 475 -1.16 -15.60 16.46
N LYS A 476 -2.16 -14.75 16.73
CA LYS A 476 -3.58 -15.08 16.53
C LYS A 476 -4.33 -13.94 15.85
N VAL A 477 -5.41 -14.27 15.15
CA VAL A 477 -6.43 -13.28 14.83
C VAL A 477 -7.20 -13.00 16.12
N GLY A 478 -6.94 -11.86 16.74
CA GLY A 478 -7.51 -11.46 18.02
C GLY A 478 -8.85 -10.72 17.89
N ALA A 479 -9.04 -10.03 16.77
CA ALA A 479 -10.27 -9.32 16.44
C ALA A 479 -10.43 -9.17 14.93
N TYR A 480 -11.67 -8.94 14.48
CA TYR A 480 -11.95 -8.55 13.10
C TYR A 480 -13.26 -7.78 12.98
N PHE A 481 -13.34 -6.95 11.95
CA PHE A 481 -14.57 -6.32 11.50
C PHE A 481 -14.64 -6.40 9.98
N VAL A 482 -15.60 -7.16 9.46
CA VAL A 482 -15.78 -7.40 8.04
C VAL A 482 -17.13 -6.83 7.62
N PRO A 483 -17.13 -5.66 6.94
CA PRO A 483 -18.37 -5.01 6.54
C PRO A 483 -19.06 -5.78 5.41
N PRO A 484 -20.32 -5.48 5.12
CA PRO A 484 -21.00 -5.97 3.92
C PRO A 484 -20.20 -5.69 2.65
N MET A 485 -20.33 -6.50 1.64
CA MET A 485 -19.60 -6.33 0.37
C MET A 485 -20.01 -5.07 -0.39
N GLY A 486 -21.06 -4.38 -0.08
CA GLY A 486 -21.43 -3.03 -0.52
C GLY A 486 -21.33 -2.75 -2.01
N LEU A 487 -21.30 -3.79 -2.83
CA LEU A 487 -21.05 -3.70 -4.27
C LEU A 487 -22.25 -3.14 -5.00
N LYS A 488 -22.03 -2.11 -5.80
CA LYS A 488 -23.05 -1.54 -6.69
C LYS A 488 -23.06 -2.23 -8.05
N ASP A 489 -21.88 -2.60 -8.52
CA ASP A 489 -21.65 -3.29 -9.77
C ASP A 489 -20.39 -4.17 -9.69
N ASP A 490 -20.10 -4.88 -10.77
CA ASP A 490 -18.92 -5.75 -10.84
C ASP A 490 -17.59 -4.99 -10.77
N ASP A 491 -17.61 -3.67 -10.91
CA ASP A 491 -16.41 -2.84 -10.92
C ASP A 491 -15.83 -2.63 -9.51
N ASP A 492 -16.64 -2.85 -8.47
CA ASP A 492 -16.27 -2.67 -7.07
C ASP A 492 -15.57 -3.90 -6.45
N LEU A 493 -15.48 -5.00 -7.19
CA LEU A 493 -14.91 -6.27 -6.70
C LEU A 493 -13.42 -6.22 -6.42
N ALA A 494 -12.70 -5.30 -7.07
CA ALA A 494 -11.23 -5.27 -6.96
C ALA A 494 -10.74 -4.98 -5.53
N ALA A 495 -11.44 -4.13 -4.79
CA ALA A 495 -11.00 -3.68 -3.48
C ALA A 495 -12.17 -3.40 -2.53
N PRO A 496 -12.84 -4.42 -1.98
CA PRO A 496 -13.95 -4.21 -1.05
C PRO A 496 -13.56 -3.39 0.19
N VAL A 497 -12.40 -3.70 0.76
CA VAL A 497 -11.72 -2.92 1.81
C VAL A 497 -10.26 -2.82 1.42
N HIS A 498 -9.73 -1.61 1.30
CA HIS A 498 -8.39 -1.42 0.74
C HIS A 498 -7.44 -0.65 1.66
N GLY A 499 -7.91 -0.01 2.70
CA GLY A 499 -7.05 0.76 3.59
C GLY A 499 -7.58 0.87 5.01
N ILE A 500 -6.66 1.10 5.90
CA ILE A 500 -6.92 1.48 7.28
C ILE A 500 -6.04 2.67 7.66
N PHE A 501 -6.47 3.40 8.67
CA PHE A 501 -5.66 4.35 9.41
C PHE A 501 -5.90 4.12 10.90
N VAL A 502 -4.83 4.06 11.70
CA VAL A 502 -4.93 3.80 13.14
C VAL A 502 -4.65 5.06 13.93
N GLU A 503 -5.61 5.45 14.74
CA GLU A 503 -5.41 6.46 15.77
C GLU A 503 -5.10 5.76 17.09
N TRP A 504 -3.83 5.50 17.33
CA TRP A 504 -3.37 4.84 18.55
C TRP A 504 -3.69 5.66 19.81
N ASP A 505 -3.62 6.98 19.70
CA ASP A 505 -3.94 7.92 20.77
C ASP A 505 -5.44 8.00 21.10
N ARG A 506 -6.29 7.51 20.20
CA ARG A 506 -7.74 7.44 20.43
C ARG A 506 -8.31 6.02 20.43
N ASN A 507 -7.48 4.99 20.30
CA ASN A 507 -7.90 3.57 20.25
C ASN A 507 -8.93 3.30 19.14
N LEU A 508 -8.77 3.95 17.99
CA LEU A 508 -9.67 3.88 16.85
C LEU A 508 -8.95 3.42 15.60
N ILE A 509 -9.68 2.69 14.75
CA ILE A 509 -9.24 2.28 13.43
C ILE A 509 -10.25 2.79 12.42
N TRP A 510 -9.82 3.63 11.53
CA TRP A 510 -10.58 4.02 10.35
C TRP A 510 -10.44 2.97 9.28
N LEU A 511 -11.56 2.40 8.85
CA LEU A 511 -11.61 1.38 7.81
C LEU A 511 -12.26 1.95 6.57
N PHE A 512 -11.57 1.84 5.44
CA PHE A 512 -12.02 2.37 4.16
C PHE A 512 -12.54 1.23 3.29
N ALA A 513 -13.86 1.18 3.16
CA ALA A 513 -14.57 0.25 2.31
C ALA A 513 -15.06 0.95 1.03
N ASN A 514 -15.35 0.17 -0.01
CA ASN A 514 -15.83 0.70 -1.30
C ASN A 514 -17.15 1.50 -1.20
N HIS A 515 -17.92 1.33 -0.15
CA HIS A 515 -19.22 1.98 0.07
C HIS A 515 -19.23 2.97 1.25
N GLY A 516 -18.13 3.10 1.98
CA GLY A 516 -18.07 4.06 3.09
C GLY A 516 -16.86 3.90 4.00
N ILE A 517 -16.84 4.77 5.02
CA ILE A 517 -15.79 4.82 6.04
C ILE A 517 -16.42 4.33 7.35
N TYR A 518 -15.73 3.45 8.04
CA TYR A 518 -16.09 2.99 9.38
C TYR A 518 -15.08 3.48 10.40
N ALA A 519 -15.56 3.96 11.55
CA ALA A 519 -14.75 4.06 12.76
C ALA A 519 -14.94 2.77 13.56
N VAL A 520 -13.86 2.04 13.82
CA VAL A 520 -13.90 0.75 14.48
C VAL A 520 -13.09 0.81 15.77
N SER A 521 -13.65 0.31 16.86
CA SER A 521 -12.97 0.10 18.13
C SER A 521 -12.78 -1.39 18.42
N THR A 522 -11.80 -1.71 19.27
CA THR A 522 -11.55 -3.07 19.75
C THR A 522 -10.97 -3.04 21.16
N PRO A 523 -11.39 -3.96 22.06
CA PRO A 523 -10.77 -4.09 23.38
C PRO A 523 -9.25 -4.35 23.36
N LEU A 524 -8.70 -4.80 22.23
CA LEU A 524 -7.25 -5.00 22.08
C LEU A 524 -6.48 -3.67 22.11
N LEU A 525 -7.10 -2.57 21.71
CA LEU A 525 -6.55 -1.23 21.77
C LEU A 525 -6.95 -0.47 23.04
N GLY A 526 -8.03 -0.88 23.70
CA GLY A 526 -8.66 -0.19 24.82
C GLY A 526 -9.94 0.52 24.45
N ASP A 527 -10.50 1.27 25.38
CA ASP A 527 -11.72 2.04 25.15
C ASP A 527 -11.48 3.18 24.16
N PRO A 528 -12.39 3.43 23.21
CA PRO A 528 -12.24 4.52 22.25
C PRO A 528 -12.32 5.88 22.94
N VAL A 529 -11.43 6.80 22.55
CA VAL A 529 -11.40 8.17 23.04
C VAL A 529 -12.17 9.08 22.08
N VAL A 530 -13.18 9.76 22.60
CA VAL A 530 -13.92 10.80 21.87
C VAL A 530 -13.29 12.16 22.12
N GLY A 531 -13.13 12.97 21.06
CA GLY A 531 -12.43 14.25 21.12
C GLY A 531 -10.92 14.12 20.95
N LEU A 532 -10.20 15.20 21.16
CA LEU A 532 -8.74 15.21 21.03
C LEU A 532 -8.07 14.72 22.31
N PRO A 533 -6.97 13.98 22.21
CA PRO A 533 -6.17 13.60 23.36
C PRO A 533 -5.68 14.86 24.10
N GLY A 534 -5.97 14.97 25.39
CA GLY A 534 -5.59 16.12 26.22
C GLY A 534 -6.56 17.32 26.18
N GLY A 535 -7.62 17.26 25.39
CA GLY A 535 -8.75 18.18 25.50
C GLY A 535 -9.47 17.98 26.84
N SER A 536 -9.74 19.04 27.58
CA SER A 536 -10.47 18.94 28.82
C SER A 536 -11.86 18.35 28.57
N SER A 537 -12.14 17.21 29.19
CA SER A 537 -13.45 16.54 29.19
C SER A 537 -14.55 17.32 29.94
N ASP A 538 -14.39 18.64 30.09
CA ASP A 538 -15.29 19.54 30.82
C ASP A 538 -16.07 20.44 29.85
N ALA A 539 -16.81 19.82 28.95
CA ALA A 539 -17.93 20.48 28.29
C ALA A 539 -19.13 19.51 28.30
N ASN A 540 -19.86 19.57 29.42
CA ASN A 540 -21.20 18.99 29.53
C ASN A 540 -22.19 19.61 28.54
#